data_5e2468b1271fd79dde7cda69166990a6
#
_entry.id   5e2468b1271fd79dde7cda69166990a6
#
_cell.length_a   1.000
_cell.length_b   1.000
_cell.length_c   1.000
_cell.angle_alpha   90.00
_cell.angle_beta   90.00
_cell.angle_gamma   90.00
#
_symmetry.space_group_name_H-M   'P 1'
#
loop_
_entity.id
_entity.type
_entity.pdbx_description
1 polymer ?
#
loop_
_entity_poly.entity_id
_entity_poly.type
_entity_poly.pdbx_seq_one_letter_code
_entity_poly.pdbx_strand_id
1 'polypeptide(L)'
;MIDPTPSDALHADSLTDAEREARIEQLLVSGLDEYFAGRMDHAVNVWTRVLFLDRANDRARAYIDRARRAQAERQRESEALMHQGLQAFDDGEVDRARRLLTAA
;
A
#
# COMPACT_ATOMS: atom_id res chain seq x y z
N MET A 1 6.58 -42.63 5.64
CA MET A 1 6.49 -42.10 5.59
C MET A 1 6.14 -41.39 5.31
N ILE A 2 5.96 -40.75 5.09
CA ILE A 2 5.59 -40.13 4.80
C ILE A 2 5.42 -39.21 4.73
N ASP A 3 5.42 -38.58 4.31
CA ASP A 3 5.24 -37.67 4.12
C ASP A 3 4.56 -36.96 3.78
N PRO A 4 4.36 -36.56 3.76
CA PRO A 4 3.71 -35.94 3.51
C PRO A 4 3.62 -34.95 2.98
N THR A 5 3.32 -34.63 2.53
CA THR A 5 3.02 -33.84 1.91
C THR A 5 2.76 -32.69 2.16
N PRO A 6 3.18 -32.03 2.02
CA PRO A 6 2.94 -30.75 2.35
C PRO A 6 1.90 -30.14 1.71
N SER A 7 1.02 -29.88 2.21
CA SER A 7 0.02 -29.16 1.57
C SER A 7 0.34 -27.70 1.67
N ASP A 8 -0.11 -26.93 0.74
CA ASP A 8 0.05 -25.49 0.76
C ASP A 8 -0.62 -24.86 1.95
N ALA A 9 -1.67 -25.46 2.41
CA ALA A 9 -2.40 -24.95 3.55
C ALA A 9 -1.54 -24.95 4.81
N LEU A 10 -0.59 -25.87 4.89
CA LEU A 10 0.28 -25.97 6.04
C LEU A 10 1.63 -25.33 5.80
N HIS A 11 1.82 -24.73 4.65
CA HIS A 11 3.13 -24.26 4.25
C HIS A 11 3.71 -23.22 5.20
N ALA A 12 2.91 -22.25 5.64
CA ALA A 12 3.38 -21.21 6.54
C ALA A 12 3.83 -21.77 7.87
N ASP A 13 3.12 -22.79 8.37
CA ASP A 13 3.48 -23.41 9.65
C ASP A 13 4.68 -24.33 9.53
N SER A 14 4.96 -24.82 8.32
CA SER A 14 6.06 -25.75 8.10
C SER A 14 7.37 -25.05 7.73
N LEU A 15 7.38 -23.73 7.57
CA LEU A 15 8.60 -23.01 7.25
C LEU A 15 9.55 -22.99 8.43
N THR A 16 10.84 -23.16 8.15
CA THR A 16 11.85 -22.93 9.18
C THR A 16 11.91 -21.45 9.51
N ASP A 17 12.53 -21.11 10.62
CA ASP A 17 12.70 -19.71 11.00
C ASP A 17 13.49 -18.94 9.94
N ALA A 18 14.54 -19.55 9.41
CA ALA A 18 15.36 -18.90 8.38
C ALA A 18 14.57 -18.68 7.10
N GLU A 19 13.78 -19.67 6.71
CA GLU A 19 12.94 -19.55 5.51
C GLU A 19 11.87 -18.47 5.69
N ARG A 20 11.29 -18.41 6.87
CA ARG A 20 10.29 -17.38 7.17
C ARG A 20 10.90 -15.99 7.11
N GLU A 21 12.06 -15.81 7.70
CA GLU A 21 12.75 -14.54 7.67
C GLU A 21 13.11 -14.10 6.24
N ALA A 22 13.59 -15.05 5.43
CA ALA A 22 13.91 -14.75 4.04
C ALA A 22 12.66 -14.32 3.28
N ARG A 23 11.56 -15.00 3.52
CA ARG A 23 10.30 -14.67 2.86
C ARG A 23 9.81 -13.30 3.28
N ILE A 24 9.93 -12.99 4.57
CA ILE A 24 9.54 -11.67 5.08
C ILE A 24 10.36 -10.58 4.41
N GLU A 25 11.68 -10.75 4.31
CA GLU A 25 12.53 -9.76 3.66
C GLU A 25 12.13 -9.57 2.19
N GLN A 26 11.85 -10.64 1.48
CA GLN A 26 11.41 -10.56 0.10
C GLN A 26 10.12 -9.75 -0.03
N LEU A 27 9.18 -10.00 0.85
CA LEU A 27 7.89 -9.30 0.82
C LEU A 27 8.04 -7.83 1.20
N LEU A 28 8.91 -7.53 2.17
CA LEU A 28 9.15 -6.13 2.54
C LEU A 28 9.73 -5.35 1.37
N VAL A 29 10.70 -5.92 0.67
CA VAL A 29 11.29 -5.28 -0.51
C VAL A 29 10.29 -5.15 -1.64
N SER A 30 9.54 -6.21 -1.90
CA SER A 30 8.51 -6.19 -2.95
C SER A 30 7.48 -5.10 -2.70
N GLY A 31 7.07 -4.95 -1.45
CA GLY A 31 6.14 -3.88 -1.08
C GLY A 31 6.72 -2.48 -1.29
N LEU A 32 8.02 -2.31 -1.00
CA LEU A 32 8.68 -1.03 -1.25
C LEU A 32 8.71 -0.69 -2.73
N ASP A 33 8.94 -1.70 -3.59
CA ASP A 33 8.90 -1.49 -5.03
C ASP A 33 7.53 -0.98 -5.47
N GLU A 34 6.47 -1.56 -4.93
CA GLU A 34 5.12 -1.11 -5.23
C GLU A 34 4.88 0.32 -4.70
N TYR A 35 5.35 0.58 -3.51
CA TYR A 35 5.18 1.88 -2.87
C TYR A 35 5.84 2.99 -3.72
N PHE A 36 7.09 2.78 -4.12
CA PHE A 36 7.80 3.78 -4.91
C PHE A 36 7.29 3.88 -6.35
N ALA A 37 6.58 2.87 -6.80
CA ALA A 37 5.91 2.94 -8.10
C ALA A 37 4.55 3.64 -7.99
N GLY A 38 4.15 4.05 -6.81
CA GLY A 38 2.89 4.73 -6.60
C GLY A 38 1.69 3.80 -6.41
N ARG A 39 1.93 2.51 -6.33
CA ARG A 39 0.86 1.53 -6.16
C ARG A 39 0.68 1.19 -4.69
N MET A 40 0.10 2.14 -3.95
CA MET A 40 -0.03 2.04 -2.48
C MET A 40 -0.87 0.85 -2.04
N ASP A 41 -1.97 0.58 -2.73
CA ASP A 41 -2.84 -0.55 -2.38
C ASP A 41 -2.11 -1.87 -2.51
N HIS A 42 -1.32 -2.02 -3.58
CA HIS A 42 -0.53 -3.23 -3.78
C HIS A 42 0.55 -3.36 -2.71
N ALA A 43 1.20 -2.25 -2.38
CA ALA A 43 2.21 -2.25 -1.33
C ALA A 43 1.61 -2.73 -0.01
N VAL A 44 0.46 -2.18 0.38
CA VAL A 44 -0.22 -2.58 1.61
C VAL A 44 -0.58 -4.06 1.58
N ASN A 45 -1.07 -4.55 0.45
CA ASN A 45 -1.41 -5.96 0.32
C ASN A 45 -0.20 -6.87 0.49
N VAL A 46 0.94 -6.47 -0.08
CA VAL A 46 2.17 -7.25 0.04
C VAL A 46 2.65 -7.26 1.49
N TRP A 47 2.68 -6.11 2.13
CA TRP A 47 3.12 -6.01 3.53
C TRP A 47 2.15 -6.70 4.50
N THR A 48 0.88 -6.74 4.17
CA THR A 48 -0.08 -7.49 4.97
C THR A 48 0.27 -8.97 5.02
N ARG A 49 0.82 -9.51 3.93
CA ARG A 49 1.30 -10.89 3.92
C ARG A 49 2.41 -11.13 4.93
N VAL A 50 3.25 -10.11 5.15
CA VAL A 50 4.30 -10.20 6.18
C VAL A 50 3.66 -10.44 7.53
N LEU A 51 2.55 -9.77 7.82
CA LEU A 51 1.88 -9.91 9.11
C LEU A 51 1.24 -11.28 9.30
N PHE A 52 0.95 -12.01 8.21
CA PHE A 52 0.53 -13.39 8.32
C PHE A 52 1.68 -14.31 8.72
N LEU A 53 2.91 -13.95 8.35
CA LEU A 53 4.09 -14.73 8.71
C LEU A 53 4.66 -14.32 10.06
N ASP A 54 4.49 -13.05 10.42
CA ASP A 54 4.99 -12.50 11.67
C ASP A 54 4.09 -11.35 12.09
N ARG A 55 3.17 -11.62 12.98
CA ARG A 55 2.15 -10.67 13.41
C ARG A 55 2.73 -9.44 14.11
N ALA A 56 3.91 -9.60 14.69
CA ALA A 56 4.55 -8.52 15.43
C ALA A 56 5.61 -7.79 14.61
N ASN A 57 5.61 -7.96 13.30
CA ASN A 57 6.62 -7.33 12.46
C ASN A 57 6.41 -5.81 12.42
N ASP A 58 7.28 -5.09 13.11
CA ASP A 58 7.16 -3.64 13.25
C ASP A 58 7.42 -2.92 11.92
N ARG A 59 8.31 -3.46 11.09
CA ARG A 59 8.62 -2.83 9.80
C ARG A 59 7.40 -2.85 8.88
N ALA A 60 6.74 -3.99 8.81
CA ALA A 60 5.53 -4.10 7.98
C ALA A 60 4.45 -3.14 8.46
N ARG A 61 4.25 -3.08 9.78
CA ARG A 61 3.25 -2.17 10.35
C ARG A 61 3.57 -0.72 10.05
N ALA A 62 4.84 -0.33 10.21
CA ALA A 62 5.25 1.04 9.94
C ALA A 62 5.10 1.40 8.46
N TYR A 63 5.45 0.48 7.58
CA TYR A 63 5.33 0.70 6.14
C TYR A 63 3.87 0.82 5.71
N ILE A 64 3.00 -0.05 6.23
CA ILE A 64 1.58 0.01 5.95
C ILE A 64 1.00 1.36 6.40
N ASP A 65 1.35 1.77 7.60
CA ASP A 65 0.87 3.03 8.14
C ASP A 65 1.32 4.21 7.28
N ARG A 66 2.57 4.20 6.83
CA ARG A 66 3.08 5.24 5.96
C ARG A 66 2.34 5.29 4.62
N ALA A 67 2.08 4.12 4.04
CA ALA A 67 1.37 4.07 2.77
C ALA A 67 -0.06 4.59 2.92
N ARG A 68 -0.72 4.24 4.01
CA ARG A 68 -2.08 4.71 4.25
C ARG A 68 -2.13 6.21 4.47
N ARG A 69 -1.14 6.76 5.15
CA ARG A 69 -1.05 8.22 5.32
C ARG A 69 -0.81 8.92 4.00
N ALA A 70 0.03 8.34 3.15
CA ALA A 70 0.30 8.91 1.83
C ALA A 70 -0.97 8.91 0.98
N GLN A 71 -1.75 7.84 1.03
CA GLN A 71 -3.03 7.78 0.33
C GLN A 71 -4.01 8.83 0.83
N ALA A 72 -4.10 8.98 2.15
CA ALA A 72 -5.00 9.96 2.75
C ALA A 72 -4.60 11.38 2.37
N GLU A 73 -3.30 11.64 2.33
CA GLU A 73 -2.78 12.95 1.94
C GLU A 73 -3.15 13.28 0.49
N ARG A 74 -2.93 12.33 -0.42
CA ARG A 74 -3.31 12.51 -1.81
C ARG A 74 -4.78 12.76 -1.98
N GLN A 75 -5.60 12.03 -1.23
CA GLN A 75 -7.04 12.17 -1.30
C GLN A 75 -7.45 13.58 -0.86
N ARG A 76 -6.87 14.07 0.22
CA ARG A 76 -7.16 15.44 0.69
C ARG A 76 -6.74 16.50 -0.32
N GLU A 77 -5.57 16.30 -0.95
CA GLU A 77 -5.09 17.24 -1.97
C GLU A 77 -6.00 17.25 -3.17
N SER A 78 -6.41 16.08 -3.62
CA SER A 78 -7.32 15.97 -4.75
C SER A 78 -8.65 16.61 -4.46
N GLU A 79 -9.19 16.41 -3.27
CA GLU A 79 -10.45 17.01 -2.86
C GLU A 79 -10.34 18.54 -2.77
N ALA A 80 -9.21 19.04 -2.26
CA ALA A 80 -8.98 20.47 -2.18
C ALA A 80 -8.92 21.10 -3.57
N LEU A 81 -8.22 20.46 -4.50
CA LEU A 81 -8.13 20.95 -5.87
C LEU A 81 -9.50 20.94 -6.55
N MET A 82 -10.26 19.89 -6.32
CA MET A 82 -11.62 19.79 -6.86
C MET A 82 -12.50 20.90 -6.33
N HIS A 83 -12.44 21.15 -5.02
CA HIS A 83 -13.21 22.19 -4.38
C HIS A 83 -12.85 23.58 -4.94
N GLN A 84 -11.56 23.86 -5.07
CA GLN A 84 -11.08 25.11 -5.63
C GLN A 84 -11.55 25.29 -7.08
N GLY A 85 -11.51 24.20 -7.86
CA GLY A 85 -11.97 24.24 -9.24
C GLY A 85 -13.44 24.55 -9.36
N LEU A 86 -14.25 23.90 -8.52
CA LEU A 86 -15.69 24.14 -8.52
C LEU A 86 -16.01 25.56 -8.08
N GLN A 87 -15.30 26.07 -7.08
CA GLN A 87 -15.50 27.42 -6.60
C GLN A 87 -15.13 28.47 -7.67
N ALA A 88 -14.01 28.23 -8.35
CA ALA A 88 -13.60 29.11 -9.44
C ALA A 88 -14.62 29.09 -10.57
N PHE A 89 -15.20 27.95 -10.86
CA PHE A 89 -16.24 27.81 -11.88
C PHE A 89 -17.48 28.65 -11.50
N ASP A 90 -17.90 28.54 -10.23
CA ASP A 90 -19.04 29.29 -9.73
C ASP A 90 -18.80 30.79 -9.79
N ASP A 91 -17.55 31.23 -9.64
CA ASP A 91 -17.18 32.64 -9.72
C ASP A 91 -17.00 33.13 -11.17
N GLY A 92 -17.23 32.26 -12.16
CA GLY A 92 -17.12 32.62 -13.56
C GLY A 92 -15.71 32.50 -14.12
N GLU A 93 -14.77 31.91 -13.40
CA GLU A 93 -13.39 31.76 -13.83
C GLU A 93 -13.18 30.40 -14.49
N VAL A 94 -13.78 30.25 -15.67
CA VAL A 94 -13.85 28.96 -16.35
C VAL A 94 -12.48 28.37 -16.65
N ASP A 95 -11.54 29.18 -17.13
CA ASP A 95 -10.20 28.67 -17.48
C ASP A 95 -9.45 28.21 -16.25
N ARG A 96 -9.55 28.94 -15.16
CA ARG A 96 -8.91 28.55 -13.92
C ARG A 96 -9.54 27.28 -13.37
N ALA A 97 -10.86 27.18 -13.43
CA ALA A 97 -11.58 25.99 -12.99
C ALA A 97 -11.13 24.77 -13.76
N ARG A 98 -10.99 24.90 -15.08
CA ARG A 98 -10.56 23.81 -15.94
C ARG A 98 -9.18 23.30 -15.52
N ARG A 99 -8.25 24.22 -15.27
CA ARG A 99 -6.90 23.82 -14.85
C ARG A 99 -6.89 23.11 -13.51
N LEU A 100 -7.66 23.62 -12.55
CA LEU A 100 -7.70 23.02 -11.20
C LEU A 100 -8.35 21.64 -11.22
N LEU A 101 -9.43 21.47 -11.95
CA LEU A 101 -10.11 20.18 -12.06
C LEU A 101 -9.26 19.16 -12.80
N THR A 102 -8.48 19.61 -13.77
CA THR A 102 -7.58 18.71 -14.50
C THR A 102 -6.45 18.23 -13.59
N ALA A 103 -5.99 19.06 -12.66
CA ALA A 103 -4.93 18.70 -11.72
C ALA A 103 -5.43 17.73 -10.64
N ALA A 104 -6.71 17.74 -10.35
CA ALA A 104 -7.27 16.87 -9.33
C ALA A 104 -7.29 15.40 -9.78
#